data_88ec40141d538e11a6a67c078bb8f084
#
_entry.id   88ec40141d538e11a6a67c078bb8f084
#
_cell.length_a   1.000
_cell.length_b   1.000
_cell.length_c   1.000
_cell.angle_alpha   90.00
_cell.angle_beta   90.00
_cell.angle_gamma   90.00
#
_symmetry.space_group_name_H-M   'P 1'
#
loop_
_entity.id
_entity.type
_entity.pdbx_description
1 polymer ?
#
loop_
_entity_poly.entity_id
_entity_poly.type
_entity_poly.pdbx_seq_one_letter_code
_entity_poly.pdbx_strand_id
1 'polypeptide(L)'
;RTLFETIAMPWNWPVEVNHHEARAYCAWCAEQEGVPYRLPSEAEHQALRASHQRSATTLDVAADSVMGFDGVTLAREQGWNLNLAWGSSSPVDAGQPTETGFHDVFGNVWQWLEDHFNPLPGARVHPYYDDFSTPCYDGQHQMMLGGSWISTGDEASIWARFHFRPHFYQHAGFRLVKSDSDGGAVRLDQASSTGQVYEDPQILNEYLLLHYGAPAQQMPYVFGPADAVEFPARCACWLIEAAREFGTPTAKALDVGCAVGRASFELARVYGEVVGVDLSRAFIDAADTLRRQGELSYFRKDEGTLGATLSAMVDPAIDRDRVRFRQADACALPAELMDFDAVLLANLLCRLPSPKALLGRLGGPLGLVKPGGLLAIFSPYSWLEQFTPPEAWLGGFEREGQPIASAAALTAFLTAEGFELLREADVPLTIREHARKYQYIVTHATLWRRTNPDGGKG
;
A
#
# COMPACT_ATOMS: atom_id res chain seq x y z
N ARG A 1 21.97 24.42 16.88
CA ARG A 1 22.32 23.79 18.17
C ARG A 1 23.08 22.49 17.85
N THR A 2 24.23 22.31 18.49
CA THR A 2 24.98 21.05 18.47
C THR A 2 24.52 20.14 19.64
N LEU A 3 25.14 18.98 19.80
CA LEU A 3 24.82 18.08 20.92
C LEU A 3 25.07 18.75 22.29
N PHE A 4 26.12 19.56 22.40
CA PHE A 4 26.58 20.08 23.69
C PHE A 4 26.35 21.59 23.88
N GLU A 5 26.18 22.36 22.81
CA GLU A 5 26.14 23.83 22.88
C GLU A 5 25.23 24.46 21.80
N THR A 6 24.98 25.73 21.96
CA THR A 6 24.34 26.57 20.95
C THR A 6 25.37 27.46 20.32
N ILE A 7 25.58 27.34 19.02
CA ILE A 7 26.54 28.13 18.25
C ILE A 7 25.84 29.10 17.30
N ALA A 8 26.56 30.06 16.76
CA ALA A 8 26.09 30.87 15.63
C ALA A 8 25.83 29.98 14.42
N MET A 9 24.97 30.43 13.49
CA MET A 9 24.64 29.65 12.27
C MET A 9 25.93 29.31 11.50
N PRO A 10 26.28 28.03 11.38
CA PRO A 10 27.49 27.59 10.68
C PRO A 10 27.19 27.42 9.19
N TRP A 11 27.33 28.48 8.41
CA TRP A 11 26.94 28.54 7.01
C TRP A 11 27.69 27.59 6.07
N ASN A 12 28.79 27.03 6.52
CA ASN A 12 29.60 26.04 5.79
C ASN A 12 29.40 24.59 6.28
N TRP A 13 28.36 24.36 7.09
CA TRP A 13 27.99 23.02 7.53
C TRP A 13 26.89 22.45 6.64
N PRO A 14 26.70 21.11 6.60
CA PRO A 14 25.58 20.52 5.89
C PRO A 14 24.26 20.95 6.53
N VAL A 15 23.23 21.06 5.72
CA VAL A 15 21.85 21.23 6.21
C VAL A 15 21.25 19.84 6.48
N GLU A 16 20.64 19.69 7.66
CA GLU A 16 19.88 18.50 7.99
C GLU A 16 18.40 18.75 7.65
N VAL A 17 17.84 17.95 6.76
CA VAL A 17 16.50 18.10 6.19
C VAL A 17 15.84 16.73 5.96
N ASN A 18 14.53 16.71 5.80
CA ASN A 18 13.84 15.52 5.32
C ASN A 18 13.95 15.39 3.78
N HIS A 19 13.56 14.24 3.24
CA HIS A 19 13.68 13.98 1.80
C HIS A 19 12.82 14.92 0.95
N HIS A 20 11.63 15.30 1.40
CA HIS A 20 10.76 16.24 0.67
C HIS A 20 11.40 17.62 0.54
N GLU A 21 12.04 18.11 1.60
CA GLU A 21 12.76 19.40 1.58
C GLU A 21 13.98 19.33 0.66
N ALA A 22 14.72 18.23 0.68
CA ALA A 22 15.84 18.03 -0.23
C ALA A 22 15.38 18.08 -1.71
N ARG A 23 14.31 17.39 -2.05
CA ARG A 23 13.73 17.42 -3.40
C ARG A 23 13.14 18.78 -3.77
N ALA A 24 12.51 19.46 -2.83
CA ALA A 24 12.01 20.81 -3.07
C ALA A 24 13.14 21.79 -3.40
N TYR A 25 14.30 21.65 -2.75
CA TYR A 25 15.48 22.43 -3.07
C TYR A 25 16.03 22.11 -4.47
N CYS A 26 16.06 20.84 -4.87
CA CYS A 26 16.43 20.45 -6.24
C CYS A 26 15.50 21.13 -7.27
N ALA A 27 14.19 21.10 -7.04
CA ALA A 27 13.20 21.72 -7.93
C ALA A 27 13.41 23.26 -8.00
N TRP A 28 13.65 23.90 -6.87
CA TRP A 28 13.95 25.32 -6.81
C TRP A 28 15.23 25.67 -7.59
N CYS A 29 16.31 24.93 -7.43
CA CYS A 29 17.55 25.12 -8.21
C CYS A 29 17.29 24.99 -9.71
N ALA A 30 16.50 23.97 -10.10
CA ALA A 30 16.15 23.73 -11.50
C ALA A 30 15.38 24.92 -12.10
N GLU A 31 14.45 25.50 -11.33
CA GLU A 31 13.69 26.68 -11.74
C GLU A 31 14.59 27.94 -11.89
N GLN A 32 15.54 28.13 -10.95
CA GLN A 32 16.43 29.29 -10.98
C GLN A 32 17.43 29.23 -12.13
N GLU A 33 17.96 28.06 -12.45
CA GLU A 33 19.02 27.90 -13.44
C GLU A 33 18.54 27.41 -14.82
N GLY A 34 17.27 26.98 -14.93
CA GLY A 34 16.72 26.48 -16.19
C GLY A 34 17.30 25.12 -16.63
N VAL A 35 17.86 24.36 -15.69
CA VAL A 35 18.46 23.03 -15.92
C VAL A 35 17.99 22.06 -14.85
N PRO A 36 17.83 20.75 -15.16
CA PRO A 36 17.32 19.79 -14.18
C PRO A 36 18.33 19.52 -13.07
N TYR A 37 17.82 19.53 -11.84
CA TYR A 37 18.50 19.12 -10.63
C TYR A 37 17.73 18.00 -9.94
N ARG A 38 18.45 17.06 -9.36
CA ARG A 38 17.91 15.94 -8.57
C ARG A 38 18.89 15.50 -7.48
N LEU A 39 18.44 14.57 -6.65
CA LEU A 39 19.33 13.84 -5.75
C LEU A 39 20.13 12.77 -6.53
N PRO A 40 21.28 12.30 -6.02
CA PRO A 40 21.98 11.18 -6.64
C PRO A 40 21.18 9.88 -6.52
N SER A 41 21.39 8.98 -7.46
CA SER A 41 20.96 7.59 -7.31
C SER A 41 21.93 6.80 -6.42
N GLU A 42 21.48 5.61 -5.95
CA GLU A 42 22.37 4.68 -5.24
C GLU A 42 23.60 4.34 -6.08
N ALA A 43 23.42 4.07 -7.37
CA ALA A 43 24.53 3.76 -8.29
C ALA A 43 25.55 4.90 -8.38
N GLU A 44 25.09 6.13 -8.47
CA GLU A 44 25.94 7.32 -8.50
C GLU A 44 26.65 7.53 -7.16
N HIS A 45 25.95 7.35 -6.04
CA HIS A 45 26.58 7.46 -4.72
C HIS A 45 27.60 6.34 -4.48
N GLN A 46 27.34 5.13 -4.96
CA GLN A 46 28.31 4.04 -4.93
C GLN A 46 29.56 4.39 -5.73
N ALA A 47 29.42 5.02 -6.89
CA ALA A 47 30.55 5.48 -7.69
C ALA A 47 31.42 6.54 -6.96
N LEU A 48 30.77 7.45 -6.20
CA LEU A 48 31.50 8.42 -5.36
C LEU A 48 32.32 7.72 -4.27
N ARG A 49 31.75 6.67 -3.64
CA ARG A 49 32.41 5.89 -2.59
C ARG A 49 33.51 4.97 -3.13
N ALA A 50 33.39 4.53 -4.38
CA ALA A 50 34.32 3.60 -5.01
C ALA A 50 35.77 4.12 -5.05
N SER A 51 35.96 5.42 -5.12
CA SER A 51 37.30 6.04 -5.07
C SER A 51 37.99 5.88 -3.71
N HIS A 52 37.26 5.53 -2.65
CA HIS A 52 37.83 5.19 -1.33
C HIS A 52 38.00 3.67 -1.11
N GLN A 53 37.69 2.85 -2.11
CA GLN A 53 37.68 1.38 -1.97
C GLN A 53 39.06 0.72 -1.82
N ARG A 54 40.15 1.45 -1.79
CA ARG A 54 41.49 0.83 -1.59
C ARG A 54 41.59 0.02 -0.29
N SER A 55 40.78 0.34 0.71
CA SER A 55 40.71 -0.44 1.94
C SER A 55 39.59 -1.49 1.90
N ALA A 56 38.56 -1.28 1.11
CA ALA A 56 37.40 -2.19 1.07
C ALA A 56 37.59 -3.40 0.15
N THR A 57 38.46 -3.37 -0.81
CA THR A 57 38.78 -4.51 -1.70
C THR A 57 39.62 -5.59 -1.03
N THR A 58 40.17 -5.31 0.14
CA THR A 58 40.92 -6.27 0.96
C THR A 58 40.14 -6.71 2.20
N LEU A 59 38.89 -6.24 2.38
CA LEU A 59 38.06 -6.66 3.47
C LEU A 59 37.69 -8.13 3.23
N ASP A 60 38.33 -9.04 3.96
CA ASP A 60 37.85 -10.38 4.13
C ASP A 60 36.52 -10.27 4.91
N VAL A 61 35.41 -10.52 4.22
CA VAL A 61 34.05 -10.44 4.80
C VAL A 61 33.95 -11.22 6.12
N ALA A 62 34.78 -12.25 6.29
CA ALA A 62 34.86 -13.02 7.53
C ALA A 62 35.66 -12.33 8.64
N ALA A 63 36.65 -11.53 8.30
CA ALA A 63 37.48 -10.80 9.25
C ALA A 63 36.94 -9.42 9.58
N ASP A 64 36.24 -8.79 8.63
CA ASP A 64 35.74 -7.42 8.73
C ASP A 64 34.27 -7.37 9.11
N SER A 65 33.71 -8.46 9.30
CA SER A 65 32.36 -8.50 9.72
C SER A 65 32.29 -7.82 11.00
N VAL A 66 32.46 -7.08 11.39
CA VAL A 66 31.68 -6.90 12.43
C VAL A 66 31.97 -5.84 13.40
N MET A 67 32.97 -5.57 13.81
CA MET A 67 33.04 -4.71 14.97
C MET A 67 33.77 -3.42 14.74
N GLY A 68 34.00 -3.06 13.52
CA GLY A 68 34.34 -1.70 13.18
C GLY A 68 35.53 -1.10 13.93
N PHE A 69 36.36 -1.90 14.58
CA PHE A 69 37.58 -1.37 15.18
C PHE A 69 38.49 -0.79 14.12
N ASP A 70 38.58 -1.47 13.00
CA ASP A 70 39.34 -0.97 11.86
C ASP A 70 38.64 0.18 11.16
N GLY A 71 37.31 0.15 11.06
CA GLY A 71 36.52 1.25 10.54
C GLY A 71 36.65 2.54 11.37
N VAL A 72 36.70 2.45 12.68
CA VAL A 72 36.95 3.59 13.57
C VAL A 72 38.35 4.14 13.38
N THR A 73 39.35 3.29 13.24
CA THR A 73 40.75 3.69 12.98
C THR A 73 40.86 4.34 11.61
N LEU A 74 40.30 3.73 10.59
CA LEU A 74 40.28 4.27 9.23
C LEU A 74 39.55 5.62 9.16
N ALA A 75 38.39 5.75 9.83
CA ALA A 75 37.67 7.02 9.89
C ALA A 75 38.47 8.13 10.52
N ARG A 76 39.25 7.85 11.57
CA ARG A 76 40.16 8.82 12.17
C ARG A 76 41.34 9.20 11.22
N GLU A 77 41.94 8.21 10.57
CA GLU A 77 43.02 8.44 9.62
C GLU A 77 42.58 9.25 8.40
N GLN A 78 41.35 9.04 7.94
CA GLN A 78 40.75 9.78 6.83
C GLN A 78 40.13 11.12 7.26
N GLY A 79 40.04 11.38 8.56
CA GLY A 79 39.40 12.59 9.09
C GLY A 79 37.89 12.66 8.90
N TRP A 80 37.22 11.50 8.75
CA TRP A 80 35.77 11.44 8.60
C TRP A 80 35.05 11.73 9.93
N ASN A 81 33.97 12.50 9.86
CA ASN A 81 33.14 12.80 11.02
C ASN A 81 32.19 11.65 11.32
N LEU A 82 32.65 10.70 12.14
CA LEU A 82 31.97 9.50 12.60
C LEU A 82 32.22 9.31 14.10
N ASN A 83 31.50 8.40 14.73
CA ASN A 83 31.68 7.98 16.12
C ASN A 83 31.67 9.16 17.12
N LEU A 84 30.82 10.15 16.91
CA LEU A 84 30.72 11.35 17.74
C LEU A 84 32.02 12.18 17.80
N ALA A 85 32.93 12.06 16.83
CA ALA A 85 34.23 12.71 16.83
C ALA A 85 34.13 14.24 17.02
N TRP A 86 33.11 14.88 16.44
CA TRP A 86 32.82 16.30 16.56
C TRP A 86 31.66 16.62 17.52
N GLY A 87 30.90 15.59 17.94
CA GLY A 87 29.69 15.78 18.73
C GLY A 87 28.55 16.50 17.99
N SER A 88 28.65 16.61 16.67
CA SER A 88 27.70 17.26 15.76
C SER A 88 28.16 17.04 14.31
N SER A 89 27.37 17.48 13.34
CA SER A 89 27.87 17.74 11.99
C SER A 89 29.04 18.73 12.03
N SER A 90 29.86 18.76 10.97
CA SER A 90 31.06 19.56 10.84
C SER A 90 31.05 20.32 9.53
N PRO A 91 31.99 21.32 9.33
CA PRO A 91 32.12 21.99 8.03
C PRO A 91 32.27 20.98 6.89
N VAL A 92 31.62 21.27 5.75
CA VAL A 92 31.57 20.35 4.61
C VAL A 92 32.97 20.12 3.92
N ASP A 93 33.95 20.86 4.30
CA ASP A 93 35.33 20.82 3.81
C ASP A 93 36.36 20.44 4.90
N ALA A 94 35.87 20.00 6.09
CA ALA A 94 36.75 19.65 7.21
C ALA A 94 37.53 18.35 6.99
N GLY A 95 36.91 17.36 6.33
CA GLY A 95 37.52 16.07 6.03
C GLY A 95 38.36 16.11 4.77
N GLN A 96 39.19 15.07 4.55
CA GLN A 96 39.96 14.91 3.32
C GLN A 96 39.01 14.57 2.16
N PRO A 97 39.19 15.24 0.99
CA PRO A 97 38.39 14.90 -0.18
C PRO A 97 38.82 13.57 -0.81
N THR A 98 37.93 12.96 -1.59
CA THR A 98 38.26 11.87 -2.48
C THR A 98 39.26 12.29 -3.53
N GLU A 99 39.85 11.33 -4.26
CA GLU A 99 40.70 11.60 -5.42
C GLU A 99 39.98 12.45 -6.50
N THR A 100 38.67 12.41 -6.52
CA THR A 100 37.79 13.17 -7.43
C THR A 100 37.28 14.48 -6.82
N GLY A 101 37.74 14.85 -5.62
CA GLY A 101 37.44 16.13 -4.98
C GLY A 101 36.13 16.18 -4.17
N PHE A 102 35.50 15.06 -3.88
CA PHE A 102 34.30 15.02 -3.05
C PHE A 102 34.65 14.88 -1.58
N HIS A 103 34.04 15.72 -0.72
CA HIS A 103 34.12 15.61 0.73
C HIS A 103 32.92 14.81 1.29
N ASP A 104 33.09 14.29 2.49
CA ASP A 104 32.02 13.65 3.29
C ASP A 104 31.17 12.60 2.53
N VAL A 105 31.84 11.77 1.71
CA VAL A 105 31.15 10.62 1.11
C VAL A 105 30.85 9.53 2.16
N PHE A 106 31.54 9.60 3.31
CA PHE A 106 31.26 8.86 4.53
C PHE A 106 31.23 9.82 5.72
N GLY A 107 30.27 9.58 6.63
CA GLY A 107 30.11 10.38 7.84
C GLY A 107 29.48 11.75 7.61
N ASN A 108 29.59 12.59 8.61
CA ASN A 108 29.02 13.93 8.73
C ASN A 108 27.48 13.88 8.78
N VAL A 109 26.78 13.72 7.65
CA VAL A 109 25.33 13.49 7.58
C VAL A 109 25.01 12.39 6.59
N TRP A 110 23.99 11.59 6.87
CA TRP A 110 23.41 10.69 5.89
C TRP A 110 22.99 11.48 4.65
N GLN A 111 23.01 10.86 3.49
CA GLN A 111 22.68 11.53 2.24
C GLN A 111 21.47 10.89 1.60
N TRP A 112 20.39 11.67 1.46
CA TRP A 112 19.17 11.25 0.77
C TRP A 112 19.44 10.98 -0.71
N LEU A 113 18.81 9.91 -1.23
CA LEU A 113 18.92 9.49 -2.62
C LEU A 113 17.56 9.55 -3.35
N GLU A 114 17.60 9.43 -4.67
CA GLU A 114 16.40 9.32 -5.50
C GLU A 114 15.73 7.95 -5.39
N ASP A 115 16.48 6.91 -4.98
CA ASP A 115 16.00 5.54 -4.92
C ASP A 115 15.02 5.33 -3.76
N HIS A 116 13.98 4.56 -4.03
CA HIS A 116 13.28 3.88 -2.95
C HIS A 116 14.16 2.78 -2.37
N PHE A 117 14.00 2.49 -1.09
CA PHE A 117 14.66 1.35 -0.49
C PHE A 117 14.12 0.07 -1.15
N ASN A 118 15.02 -0.73 -1.70
CA ASN A 118 14.70 -1.87 -2.57
C ASN A 118 15.64 -3.05 -2.31
N PRO A 119 15.22 -4.30 -2.61
CA PRO A 119 16.12 -5.44 -2.58
C PRO A 119 17.14 -5.36 -3.70
N LEU A 120 18.37 -5.71 -3.42
CA LEU A 120 19.39 -5.87 -4.46
C LEU A 120 19.05 -7.03 -5.39
N PRO A 121 19.43 -6.99 -6.67
CA PRO A 121 19.21 -8.11 -7.59
C PRO A 121 19.74 -9.44 -7.04
N GLY A 122 18.89 -10.45 -6.99
CA GLY A 122 19.23 -11.77 -6.43
C GLY A 122 19.18 -11.85 -4.90
N ALA A 123 18.77 -10.81 -4.19
CA ALA A 123 18.56 -10.85 -2.76
C ALA A 123 17.52 -11.90 -2.39
N ARG A 124 17.79 -12.64 -1.31
CA ARG A 124 16.85 -13.61 -0.73
C ARG A 124 16.57 -13.19 0.70
N VAL A 125 15.30 -13.13 1.04
CA VAL A 125 14.87 -12.84 2.41
C VAL A 125 15.35 -13.94 3.32
N HIS A 126 16.02 -13.57 4.41
CA HIS A 126 16.46 -14.53 5.41
C HIS A 126 15.23 -15.01 6.22
N PRO A 127 15.02 -16.34 6.37
CA PRO A 127 13.80 -16.88 6.97
C PRO A 127 13.56 -16.50 8.44
N TYR A 128 14.58 -16.02 9.13
CA TYR A 128 14.48 -15.53 10.52
C TYR A 128 14.62 -14.00 10.63
N TYR A 129 14.59 -13.28 9.51
CA TYR A 129 14.80 -11.83 9.48
C TYR A 129 14.02 -11.19 8.33
N ASP A 130 12.75 -11.57 8.23
CA ASP A 130 11.82 -11.13 7.19
C ASP A 130 10.96 -9.92 7.61
N ASP A 131 11.01 -9.56 8.88
CA ASP A 131 10.17 -8.54 9.50
C ASP A 131 10.82 -7.14 9.58
N PHE A 132 12.07 -6.98 9.19
CA PHE A 132 12.78 -5.70 9.29
C PHE A 132 12.92 -4.98 7.94
N SER A 133 13.71 -5.53 7.00
CA SER A 133 13.97 -4.87 5.72
C SER A 133 12.85 -5.08 4.70
N THR A 134 12.30 -6.28 4.63
CA THR A 134 11.30 -6.67 3.63
C THR A 134 10.04 -5.80 3.66
N PRO A 135 9.46 -5.46 4.82
CA PRO A 135 8.30 -4.57 4.89
C PRO A 135 8.59 -3.13 4.41
N CYS A 136 9.86 -2.77 4.31
CA CYS A 136 10.29 -1.43 3.89
C CYS A 136 10.55 -1.31 2.38
N TYR A 137 10.40 -2.41 1.62
CA TYR A 137 10.40 -2.41 0.15
C TYR A 137 9.01 -2.03 -0.38
N ASP A 138 8.47 -0.93 0.10
CA ASP A 138 7.07 -0.53 -0.04
C ASP A 138 6.85 0.69 -0.95
N GLY A 139 7.93 1.21 -1.55
CA GLY A 139 7.87 2.45 -2.34
C GLY A 139 7.58 3.71 -1.52
N GLN A 140 7.59 3.59 -0.17
CA GLN A 140 7.37 4.71 0.75
C GLN A 140 8.60 5.01 1.62
N HIS A 141 9.63 4.16 1.58
CA HIS A 141 10.89 4.39 2.24
C HIS A 141 11.93 4.85 1.24
N GLN A 142 12.55 5.98 1.53
CA GLN A 142 13.62 6.55 0.71
C GLN A 142 14.97 6.09 1.25
N MET A 143 15.87 5.80 0.33
CA MET A 143 17.21 5.36 0.67
C MET A 143 18.10 6.52 1.09
N MET A 144 19.01 6.25 2.01
CA MET A 144 20.11 7.14 2.35
C MET A 144 21.38 6.35 2.62
N LEU A 145 22.50 6.94 2.27
CA LEU A 145 23.82 6.31 2.35
C LEU A 145 24.85 7.22 3.01
N GLY A 146 26.00 6.65 3.38
CA GLY A 146 27.19 7.37 3.80
C GLY A 146 27.42 7.42 5.32
N GLY A 147 26.38 7.22 6.13
CA GLY A 147 26.46 7.41 7.58
C GLY A 147 26.41 8.87 8.02
N SER A 148 26.30 9.12 9.30
CA SER A 148 26.32 10.45 9.91
C SER A 148 27.39 10.55 10.99
N TRP A 149 27.56 11.73 11.57
CA TRP A 149 28.51 11.98 12.66
C TRP A 149 28.29 11.11 13.91
N ILE A 150 27.06 10.53 14.06
CA ILE A 150 26.73 9.61 15.16
C ILE A 150 26.92 8.14 14.79
N SER A 151 27.02 7.83 13.50
CA SER A 151 27.14 6.45 13.03
C SER A 151 28.42 5.79 13.53
N THR A 152 28.29 4.52 13.90
CA THR A 152 29.36 3.67 14.44
C THR A 152 29.46 2.37 13.65
N GLY A 153 30.60 1.67 13.75
CA GLY A 153 30.81 0.37 13.13
C GLY A 153 30.60 0.40 11.63
N ASP A 154 29.78 -0.52 11.13
CA ASP A 154 29.55 -0.73 9.70
C ASP A 154 28.52 0.22 9.07
N GLU A 155 27.86 1.07 9.86
CA GLU A 155 26.82 1.98 9.35
C GLU A 155 27.32 2.96 8.29
N ALA A 156 28.59 3.34 8.33
CA ALA A 156 29.23 4.19 7.33
C ALA A 156 30.02 3.40 6.29
N SER A 157 29.87 2.10 6.21
CA SER A 157 30.58 1.25 5.24
C SER A 157 29.97 1.36 3.83
N ILE A 158 30.72 0.86 2.83
CA ILE A 158 30.20 0.74 1.45
C ILE A 158 29.03 -0.25 1.33
N TRP A 159 28.86 -1.12 2.31
CA TRP A 159 27.80 -2.13 2.36
C TRP A 159 26.53 -1.61 3.04
N ALA A 160 26.64 -0.57 3.87
CA ALA A 160 25.52 -0.03 4.61
C ALA A 160 24.52 0.63 3.66
N ARG A 161 23.29 0.18 3.79
CA ARG A 161 22.13 0.76 3.13
C ARG A 161 21.10 1.08 4.21
N PHE A 162 20.65 2.31 4.26
CA PHE A 162 19.70 2.76 5.26
C PHE A 162 18.52 3.44 4.60
N HIS A 163 17.42 3.54 5.33
CA HIS A 163 16.19 4.09 4.78
C HIS A 163 15.33 4.72 5.86
N PHE A 164 14.53 5.68 5.45
CA PHE A 164 13.48 6.24 6.29
C PHE A 164 12.30 6.72 5.44
N ARG A 165 11.17 6.95 6.08
CA ARG A 165 10.05 7.62 5.42
C ARG A 165 10.44 9.05 5.08
N PRO A 166 10.00 9.58 3.91
CA PRO A 166 10.52 10.84 3.37
C PRO A 166 10.22 12.07 4.21
N HIS A 167 9.24 12.02 5.12
CA HIS A 167 8.86 13.13 5.98
C HIS A 167 9.59 13.16 7.32
N PHE A 168 10.31 12.10 7.68
CA PHE A 168 11.05 12.06 8.94
C PHE A 168 12.35 12.85 8.85
N TYR A 169 12.66 13.57 9.94
CA TYR A 169 13.96 14.18 10.16
C TYR A 169 14.93 13.16 10.73
N GLN A 170 16.09 13.10 10.13
CA GLN A 170 17.23 12.30 10.58
C GLN A 170 18.48 13.21 10.53
N HIS A 171 19.65 12.72 10.97
CA HIS A 171 20.91 13.39 10.69
C HIS A 171 21.30 13.19 9.22
N ALA A 172 20.44 13.68 8.34
CA ALA A 172 20.52 13.50 6.90
C ALA A 172 20.44 14.82 6.15
N GLY A 173 21.38 15.02 5.26
CA GLY A 173 21.41 16.08 4.27
C GLY A 173 21.30 15.49 2.86
N PHE A 174 21.85 16.17 1.88
CA PHE A 174 21.79 15.74 0.48
C PHE A 174 22.90 16.32 -0.38
N ARG A 175 23.09 15.71 -1.55
CA ARG A 175 23.92 16.24 -2.66
C ARG A 175 23.04 16.55 -3.85
N LEU A 176 23.50 17.49 -4.67
CA LEU A 176 22.83 17.84 -5.92
C LEU A 176 23.52 17.16 -7.09
N VAL A 177 22.73 16.64 -8.00
CA VAL A 177 23.16 16.18 -9.32
C VAL A 177 22.48 17.06 -10.37
N LYS A 178 23.28 17.62 -11.28
CA LYS A 178 22.81 18.42 -12.41
C LYS A 178 22.73 17.52 -13.63
N SER A 179 21.56 16.95 -13.90
CA SER A 179 21.35 15.98 -14.98
C SER A 179 19.85 15.80 -15.26
N ASP A 180 19.52 15.56 -16.52
CA ASP A 180 18.19 15.15 -17.00
C ASP A 180 17.98 13.62 -16.96
N SER A 181 19.05 12.85 -16.78
CA SER A 181 18.99 11.41 -16.55
C SER A 181 18.55 11.11 -15.10
N ASP A 182 17.81 10.02 -14.89
CA ASP A 182 17.45 9.53 -13.55
C ASP A 182 18.59 8.85 -12.80
N GLY A 183 19.75 8.68 -13.46
CA GLY A 183 20.91 8.02 -12.89
C GLY A 183 20.73 6.54 -12.59
N GLY A 184 19.69 5.90 -13.14
CA GLY A 184 19.33 4.51 -12.86
C GLY A 184 18.68 4.31 -11.48
N ALA A 185 18.05 5.35 -10.93
CA ALA A 185 17.37 5.28 -9.64
C ALA A 185 16.23 4.24 -9.65
N VAL A 186 16.21 3.37 -8.64
CA VAL A 186 15.17 2.36 -8.47
C VAL A 186 13.95 2.97 -7.79
N ARG A 187 12.84 2.95 -8.48
CA ARG A 187 11.55 3.41 -7.95
C ARG A 187 10.59 2.25 -7.88
N LEU A 188 10.05 2.00 -6.70
CA LEU A 188 9.01 0.99 -6.50
C LEU A 188 7.66 1.66 -6.62
N ASP A 189 6.71 0.99 -7.28
CA ASP A 189 5.34 1.44 -7.35
C ASP A 189 4.67 1.40 -5.96
N GLN A 190 4.12 2.51 -5.51
CA GLN A 190 3.38 2.55 -4.24
C GLN A 190 2.11 1.68 -4.30
N ALA A 191 1.53 1.50 -5.48
CA ALA A 191 0.39 0.60 -5.70
C ALA A 191 0.74 -0.87 -5.41
N SER A 192 2.01 -1.26 -5.57
CA SER A 192 2.46 -2.64 -5.28
C SER A 192 2.48 -2.98 -3.79
N SER A 193 2.63 -2.00 -2.90
CA SER A 193 2.59 -2.24 -1.46
C SER A 193 1.17 -2.55 -0.96
N THR A 194 0.16 -1.93 -1.55
CA THR A 194 -1.25 -2.20 -1.24
C THR A 194 -1.68 -3.60 -1.70
N GLY A 195 -1.16 -4.05 -2.86
CA GLY A 195 -1.39 -5.40 -3.37
C GLY A 195 -0.64 -6.48 -2.59
N GLN A 196 0.57 -6.20 -2.12
CA GLN A 196 1.42 -7.20 -1.42
C GLN A 196 0.80 -7.71 -0.12
N VAL A 197 0.06 -6.89 0.63
CA VAL A 197 -0.65 -7.34 1.84
C VAL A 197 -1.61 -8.49 1.53
N TYR A 198 -2.32 -8.43 0.40
CA TYR A 198 -3.29 -9.43 -0.01
C TYR A 198 -2.68 -10.60 -0.80
N GLU A 199 -1.37 -10.61 -1.02
CA GLU A 199 -0.62 -11.75 -1.56
C GLU A 199 -0.11 -12.70 -0.45
N ASP A 200 -0.26 -12.31 0.83
CA ASP A 200 0.15 -13.11 1.98
C ASP A 200 -0.71 -14.38 2.10
N PRO A 201 -0.10 -15.58 2.18
CA PRO A 201 -0.84 -16.82 2.34
C PRO A 201 -1.71 -16.89 3.61
N GLN A 202 -1.32 -16.21 4.69
CA GLN A 202 -2.15 -16.15 5.90
C GLN A 202 -3.41 -15.33 5.64
N ILE A 203 -3.29 -14.18 5.00
CA ILE A 203 -4.43 -13.33 4.61
C ILE A 203 -5.35 -14.08 3.66
N LEU A 204 -4.81 -14.81 2.68
CA LEU A 204 -5.61 -15.67 1.80
C LEU A 204 -6.44 -16.69 2.61
N ASN A 205 -5.84 -17.36 3.59
CA ASN A 205 -6.54 -18.32 4.44
C ASN A 205 -7.63 -17.67 5.31
N GLU A 206 -7.38 -16.48 5.85
CA GLU A 206 -8.36 -15.70 6.62
C GLU A 206 -9.56 -15.28 5.73
N TYR A 207 -9.31 -14.88 4.49
CA TYR A 207 -10.37 -14.56 3.54
C TYR A 207 -11.13 -15.79 3.05
N LEU A 208 -10.48 -16.93 2.88
CA LEU A 208 -11.18 -18.19 2.58
C LEU A 208 -12.10 -18.60 3.75
N LEU A 209 -11.65 -18.41 4.99
CA LEU A 209 -12.50 -18.64 6.17
C LEU A 209 -13.68 -17.66 6.23
N LEU A 210 -13.44 -16.35 6.01
CA LEU A 210 -14.49 -15.32 5.99
C LEU A 210 -15.57 -15.61 4.92
N HIS A 211 -15.12 -16.06 3.75
CA HIS A 211 -15.99 -16.27 2.59
C HIS A 211 -16.72 -17.62 2.62
N TYR A 212 -16.06 -18.70 3.07
CA TYR A 212 -16.59 -20.06 2.91
C TYR A 212 -16.70 -20.86 4.21
N GLY A 213 -16.11 -20.38 5.31
CA GLY A 213 -16.24 -21.04 6.60
C GLY A 213 -17.70 -21.08 7.07
N ALA A 214 -18.11 -22.20 7.64
CA ALA A 214 -19.40 -22.27 8.31
C ALA A 214 -19.47 -21.26 9.48
N PRO A 215 -20.66 -20.78 9.89
CA PRO A 215 -20.82 -19.82 10.98
C PRO A 215 -20.07 -20.19 12.26
N ALA A 216 -20.12 -21.47 12.67
CA ALA A 216 -19.37 -21.96 13.84
C ALA A 216 -17.85 -22.00 13.65
N GLN A 217 -17.35 -21.99 12.41
CA GLN A 217 -15.91 -21.90 12.12
C GLN A 217 -15.44 -20.45 12.13
N GLN A 218 -16.28 -19.53 11.66
CA GLN A 218 -16.02 -18.09 11.70
C GLN A 218 -16.12 -17.56 13.14
N MET A 219 -17.19 -17.91 13.88
CA MET A 219 -17.43 -17.48 15.25
C MET A 219 -17.90 -18.65 16.13
N PRO A 220 -16.98 -19.37 16.80
CA PRO A 220 -17.31 -20.52 17.62
C PRO A 220 -17.89 -20.17 19.00
N TYR A 221 -17.85 -18.90 19.40
CA TYR A 221 -18.30 -18.46 20.72
C TYR A 221 -19.75 -18.03 20.70
N VAL A 222 -20.57 -18.63 21.58
CA VAL A 222 -22.01 -18.32 21.70
C VAL A 222 -22.30 -16.87 22.13
N PHE A 223 -21.33 -16.20 22.74
CA PHE A 223 -21.40 -14.79 23.11
C PHE A 223 -20.94 -13.84 21.99
N GLY A 224 -20.44 -14.40 20.88
CA GLY A 224 -20.01 -13.60 19.73
C GLY A 224 -21.18 -13.12 18.87
N PRO A 225 -20.97 -12.16 17.97
CA PRO A 225 -22.00 -11.60 17.12
C PRO A 225 -22.37 -12.59 16.00
N ALA A 226 -23.48 -13.33 16.22
CA ALA A 226 -23.94 -14.34 15.27
C ALA A 226 -24.43 -13.76 13.93
N ASP A 227 -24.79 -12.48 13.92
CA ASP A 227 -25.23 -11.72 12.74
C ASP A 227 -24.08 -11.14 11.91
N ALA A 228 -22.83 -11.30 12.37
CA ALA A 228 -21.64 -10.76 11.71
C ALA A 228 -20.88 -11.79 10.87
N VAL A 229 -21.37 -13.02 10.75
CA VAL A 229 -20.76 -14.08 9.91
C VAL A 229 -21.35 -14.10 8.50
N GLU A 230 -20.71 -14.83 7.58
CA GLU A 230 -21.14 -14.98 6.18
C GLU A 230 -21.30 -13.64 5.43
N PHE A 231 -20.55 -12.63 5.80
CA PHE A 231 -20.70 -11.27 5.29
C PHE A 231 -20.72 -11.19 3.75
N PRO A 232 -19.82 -11.83 2.98
CA PRO A 232 -19.85 -11.72 1.51
C PRO A 232 -21.13 -12.27 0.89
N ALA A 233 -21.65 -13.37 1.45
CA ALA A 233 -22.92 -13.93 0.99
C ALA A 233 -24.10 -13.00 1.31
N ARG A 234 -24.11 -12.37 2.50
CA ARG A 234 -25.15 -11.40 2.88
C ARG A 234 -25.11 -10.14 2.01
N CYS A 235 -23.95 -9.64 1.62
CA CYS A 235 -23.83 -8.52 0.68
C CYS A 235 -24.46 -8.86 -0.68
N ALA A 236 -24.20 -10.04 -1.21
CA ALA A 236 -24.80 -10.49 -2.46
C ALA A 236 -26.32 -10.68 -2.33
N CYS A 237 -26.79 -11.33 -1.25
CA CYS A 237 -28.22 -11.50 -0.98
C CYS A 237 -28.96 -10.17 -0.90
N TRP A 238 -28.38 -9.18 -0.23
CA TRP A 238 -28.95 -7.84 -0.09
C TRP A 238 -29.17 -7.16 -1.45
N LEU A 239 -28.19 -7.31 -2.39
CA LEU A 239 -28.30 -6.79 -3.75
C LEU A 239 -29.30 -7.60 -4.60
N ILE A 240 -29.37 -8.92 -4.44
CA ILE A 240 -30.34 -9.80 -5.11
C ILE A 240 -31.78 -9.47 -4.66
N GLU A 241 -32.00 -9.27 -3.38
CA GLU A 241 -33.29 -8.88 -2.83
C GLU A 241 -33.73 -7.53 -3.39
N ALA A 242 -32.81 -6.56 -3.45
CA ALA A 242 -33.06 -5.26 -4.07
C ALA A 242 -33.44 -5.39 -5.56
N ALA A 243 -32.73 -6.24 -6.31
CA ALA A 243 -33.04 -6.43 -7.72
C ALA A 243 -34.47 -7.00 -7.92
N ARG A 244 -34.90 -7.89 -7.05
CA ARG A 244 -36.28 -8.44 -7.05
C ARG A 244 -37.31 -7.38 -6.67
N GLU A 245 -37.04 -6.63 -5.61
CA GLU A 245 -37.93 -5.59 -5.08
C GLU A 245 -38.18 -4.47 -6.10
N PHE A 246 -37.09 -4.00 -6.75
CA PHE A 246 -37.17 -2.90 -7.71
C PHE A 246 -37.37 -3.35 -9.16
N GLY A 247 -37.50 -4.67 -9.42
CA GLY A 247 -37.70 -5.21 -10.75
C GLY A 247 -36.54 -4.95 -11.72
N THR A 248 -35.32 -4.88 -11.22
CA THR A 248 -34.14 -4.60 -12.05
C THR A 248 -33.77 -5.84 -12.88
N PRO A 249 -33.36 -5.69 -14.15
CA PRO A 249 -32.86 -6.80 -14.95
C PRO A 249 -31.67 -7.50 -14.27
N THR A 250 -31.50 -8.79 -14.57
CA THR A 250 -30.48 -9.64 -13.96
C THR A 250 -29.62 -10.34 -15.01
N ALA A 251 -29.26 -9.61 -16.08
CA ALA A 251 -28.39 -10.15 -17.11
C ALA A 251 -26.94 -10.19 -16.66
N LYS A 252 -26.42 -9.08 -16.13
CA LYS A 252 -24.99 -8.93 -15.76
C LYS A 252 -24.80 -8.29 -14.39
N ALA A 253 -23.88 -8.84 -13.59
CA ALA A 253 -23.41 -8.23 -12.36
C ALA A 253 -21.90 -8.10 -12.31
N LEU A 254 -21.38 -7.09 -11.60
CA LEU A 254 -19.97 -6.85 -11.35
C LEU A 254 -19.73 -6.80 -9.84
N ASP A 255 -18.73 -7.54 -9.38
CA ASP A 255 -18.24 -7.58 -8.01
C ASP A 255 -16.82 -7.01 -7.99
N VAL A 256 -16.65 -5.75 -7.54
CA VAL A 256 -15.36 -5.07 -7.52
C VAL A 256 -14.72 -5.18 -6.14
N GLY A 257 -13.53 -5.74 -6.08
CA GLY A 257 -12.90 -6.19 -4.83
C GLY A 257 -13.49 -7.52 -4.37
N CYS A 258 -13.65 -8.47 -5.31
CA CYS A 258 -14.34 -9.74 -5.08
C CYS A 258 -13.61 -10.70 -4.14
N ALA A 259 -12.35 -10.41 -3.79
CA ALA A 259 -11.46 -11.28 -3.04
C ALA A 259 -11.50 -12.73 -3.58
N VAL A 260 -11.81 -13.72 -2.74
CA VAL A 260 -11.88 -15.13 -3.14
C VAL A 260 -13.26 -15.55 -3.69
N GLY A 261 -14.10 -14.60 -4.11
CA GLY A 261 -15.22 -14.79 -5.03
C GLY A 261 -16.56 -15.25 -4.44
N ARG A 262 -16.76 -15.34 -3.10
CA ARG A 262 -18.03 -15.85 -2.56
C ARG A 262 -19.25 -15.01 -2.98
N ALA A 263 -19.16 -13.68 -2.91
CA ALA A 263 -20.27 -12.82 -3.31
C ALA A 263 -20.57 -12.97 -4.80
N SER A 264 -19.54 -13.08 -5.65
CA SER A 264 -19.70 -13.32 -7.09
C SER A 264 -20.46 -14.62 -7.36
N PHE A 265 -20.16 -15.71 -6.65
CA PHE A 265 -20.92 -16.98 -6.80
C PHE A 265 -22.36 -16.85 -6.34
N GLU A 266 -22.62 -16.18 -5.22
CA GLU A 266 -24.00 -15.95 -4.77
C GLU A 266 -24.81 -15.11 -5.77
N LEU A 267 -24.21 -14.09 -6.38
CA LEU A 267 -24.84 -13.30 -7.44
C LEU A 267 -25.20 -14.17 -8.66
N ALA A 268 -24.39 -15.17 -8.99
CA ALA A 268 -24.66 -16.09 -10.10
C ALA A 268 -25.90 -16.99 -9.92
N ARG A 269 -26.50 -17.02 -8.71
CA ARG A 269 -27.82 -17.67 -8.52
C ARG A 269 -28.93 -16.97 -9.29
N VAL A 270 -28.76 -15.69 -9.59
CA VAL A 270 -29.80 -14.85 -10.18
C VAL A 270 -29.30 -14.19 -11.48
N TYR A 271 -28.06 -13.69 -11.50
CA TYR A 271 -27.51 -13.03 -12.68
C TYR A 271 -27.00 -14.04 -13.70
N GLY A 272 -27.26 -13.75 -14.98
CA GLY A 272 -26.83 -14.62 -16.10
C GLY A 272 -25.33 -14.61 -16.32
N GLU A 273 -24.67 -13.48 -16.06
CA GLU A 273 -23.22 -13.32 -16.11
C GLU A 273 -22.75 -12.51 -14.89
N VAL A 274 -21.67 -12.96 -14.25
CA VAL A 274 -21.05 -12.27 -13.13
C VAL A 274 -19.56 -12.13 -13.40
N VAL A 275 -19.05 -10.91 -13.27
CA VAL A 275 -17.62 -10.64 -13.33
C VAL A 275 -17.14 -10.25 -11.94
N GLY A 276 -16.16 -10.98 -11.40
CA GLY A 276 -15.45 -10.61 -10.18
C GLY A 276 -14.09 -10.04 -10.54
N VAL A 277 -13.72 -8.89 -9.96
CA VAL A 277 -12.41 -8.29 -10.16
C VAL A 277 -11.75 -8.01 -8.82
N ASP A 278 -10.45 -8.28 -8.71
CA ASP A 278 -9.62 -7.95 -7.56
C ASP A 278 -8.20 -7.60 -8.00
N LEU A 279 -7.49 -6.83 -7.20
CA LEU A 279 -6.09 -6.49 -7.46
C LEU A 279 -5.16 -7.67 -7.13
N SER A 280 -5.49 -8.46 -6.09
CA SER A 280 -4.67 -9.58 -5.63
C SER A 280 -4.71 -10.75 -6.62
N ARG A 281 -3.53 -11.16 -7.06
CA ARG A 281 -3.35 -12.35 -7.88
C ARG A 281 -3.69 -13.61 -7.10
N ALA A 282 -3.26 -13.70 -5.85
CA ALA A 282 -3.54 -14.85 -4.99
C ALA A 282 -5.04 -15.06 -4.78
N PHE A 283 -5.80 -13.98 -4.57
CA PHE A 283 -7.26 -14.05 -4.43
C PHE A 283 -7.93 -14.50 -5.73
N ILE A 284 -7.54 -13.95 -6.86
CA ILE A 284 -8.10 -14.32 -8.17
C ILE A 284 -7.78 -15.77 -8.53
N ASP A 285 -6.56 -16.23 -8.27
CA ASP A 285 -6.18 -17.62 -8.52
C ASP A 285 -6.96 -18.60 -7.64
N ALA A 286 -7.23 -18.25 -6.36
CA ALA A 286 -8.09 -19.02 -5.47
C ALA A 286 -9.55 -19.03 -5.93
N ALA A 287 -10.11 -17.87 -6.30
CA ALA A 287 -11.48 -17.74 -6.81
C ALA A 287 -11.66 -18.53 -8.13
N ASP A 288 -10.69 -18.48 -9.05
CA ASP A 288 -10.75 -19.24 -10.30
C ASP A 288 -10.56 -20.75 -10.07
N THR A 289 -9.80 -21.16 -9.06
CA THR A 289 -9.72 -22.56 -8.63
C THR A 289 -11.07 -23.05 -8.11
N LEU A 290 -11.73 -22.29 -7.25
CA LEU A 290 -13.09 -22.56 -6.77
C LEU A 290 -14.10 -22.62 -7.93
N ARG A 291 -13.98 -21.74 -8.92
CA ARG A 291 -14.82 -21.78 -10.12
C ARG A 291 -14.63 -23.07 -10.91
N ARG A 292 -13.40 -23.49 -11.13
CA ARG A 292 -13.08 -24.69 -11.93
C ARG A 292 -13.38 -25.99 -11.20
N GLN A 293 -12.97 -26.07 -9.92
CA GLN A 293 -13.01 -27.33 -9.15
C GLN A 293 -14.23 -27.43 -8.24
N GLY A 294 -14.76 -26.30 -7.78
CA GLY A 294 -15.86 -26.23 -6.81
C GLY A 294 -15.39 -26.27 -5.36
N GLU A 295 -14.11 -26.60 -5.12
CA GLU A 295 -13.53 -26.67 -3.80
C GLU A 295 -12.06 -26.23 -3.78
N LEU A 296 -11.60 -25.79 -2.60
CA LEU A 296 -10.21 -25.41 -2.34
C LEU A 296 -9.90 -25.63 -0.85
N SER A 297 -8.84 -26.37 -0.56
CA SER A 297 -8.36 -26.55 0.81
C SER A 297 -7.64 -25.30 1.31
N TYR A 298 -7.83 -24.95 2.60
CA TYR A 298 -7.15 -23.84 3.26
C TYR A 298 -6.87 -24.15 4.73
N PHE A 299 -5.99 -23.40 5.35
CA PHE A 299 -5.61 -23.61 6.74
C PHE A 299 -6.24 -22.54 7.64
N ARG A 300 -7.12 -22.97 8.57
CA ARG A 300 -7.62 -22.10 9.63
C ARG A 300 -6.63 -22.11 10.80
N LYS A 301 -6.05 -20.96 11.07
CA LYS A 301 -5.14 -20.78 12.22
C LYS A 301 -5.95 -20.70 13.52
N ASP A 302 -5.53 -21.43 14.54
CA ASP A 302 -6.13 -21.39 15.87
C ASP A 302 -5.18 -20.74 16.89
N GLU A 303 -3.89 -21.12 16.91
CA GLU A 303 -2.89 -20.55 17.81
C GLU A 303 -1.47 -20.86 17.30
N GLY A 304 -0.62 -19.87 17.15
CA GLY A 304 0.75 -20.06 16.65
C GLY A 304 0.75 -20.80 15.31
N THR A 305 1.29 -22.02 15.27
CA THR A 305 1.26 -22.92 14.10
C THR A 305 0.14 -23.96 14.17
N LEU A 306 -0.65 -23.97 15.24
CA LEU A 306 -1.77 -24.88 15.40
C LEU A 306 -2.99 -24.39 14.65
N GLY A 307 -3.74 -25.33 14.07
CA GLY A 307 -4.95 -25.04 13.32
C GLY A 307 -5.55 -26.29 12.68
N ALA A 308 -6.43 -26.09 11.73
CA ALA A 308 -7.09 -27.16 11.01
C ALA A 308 -7.15 -26.86 9.52
N THR A 309 -6.90 -27.88 8.70
CA THR A 309 -7.20 -27.81 7.26
C THR A 309 -8.70 -27.94 7.06
N LEU A 310 -9.28 -26.98 6.35
CA LEU A 310 -10.69 -26.90 5.99
C LEU A 310 -10.82 -26.86 4.47
N SER A 311 -12.04 -27.06 3.95
CA SER A 311 -12.35 -26.91 2.55
C SER A 311 -13.34 -25.77 2.33
N ALA A 312 -12.98 -24.82 1.47
CA ALA A 312 -13.88 -23.84 0.89
C ALA A 312 -14.66 -24.54 -0.22
N MET A 313 -15.98 -24.44 -0.21
CA MET A 313 -16.84 -25.11 -1.18
C MET A 313 -17.82 -24.12 -1.79
N VAL A 314 -17.95 -24.17 -3.11
CA VAL A 314 -19.03 -23.49 -3.82
C VAL A 314 -20.26 -24.41 -3.83
N ASP A 315 -21.43 -23.87 -3.47
CA ASP A 315 -22.67 -24.62 -3.50
C ASP A 315 -22.91 -25.24 -4.89
N PRO A 316 -23.08 -26.57 -4.99
CA PRO A 316 -23.29 -27.25 -6.28
C PRO A 316 -24.51 -26.75 -7.07
N ALA A 317 -25.46 -26.10 -6.42
CA ALA A 317 -26.62 -25.51 -7.09
C ALA A 317 -26.28 -24.20 -7.85
N ILE A 318 -25.07 -23.65 -7.68
CA ILE A 318 -24.61 -22.48 -8.41
C ILE A 318 -23.98 -22.91 -9.73
N ASP A 319 -24.46 -22.34 -10.82
CA ASP A 319 -23.84 -22.49 -12.14
C ASP A 319 -22.56 -21.64 -12.18
N ARG A 320 -21.42 -22.27 -11.93
CA ARG A 320 -20.10 -21.63 -11.85
C ARG A 320 -19.61 -21.09 -13.19
N ASP A 321 -20.17 -21.56 -14.31
CA ASP A 321 -19.80 -21.09 -15.66
C ASP A 321 -20.34 -19.68 -15.95
N ARG A 322 -21.29 -19.19 -15.15
CA ARG A 322 -21.75 -17.80 -15.19
C ARG A 322 -20.76 -16.80 -14.59
N VAL A 323 -19.75 -17.27 -13.82
CA VAL A 323 -18.81 -16.42 -13.12
C VAL A 323 -17.47 -16.40 -13.85
N ARG A 324 -16.89 -15.21 -13.98
CA ARG A 324 -15.52 -15.01 -14.49
C ARG A 324 -14.76 -14.13 -13.52
N PHE A 325 -13.51 -14.52 -13.23
CA PHE A 325 -12.62 -13.74 -12.39
C PHE A 325 -11.50 -13.12 -13.20
N ARG A 326 -11.13 -11.88 -12.86
CA ARG A 326 -10.09 -11.15 -13.57
C ARG A 326 -9.30 -10.28 -12.58
N GLN A 327 -7.98 -10.37 -12.65
CA GLN A 327 -7.12 -9.44 -11.93
C GLN A 327 -7.24 -8.04 -12.58
N ALA A 328 -7.62 -7.03 -11.80
CA ALA A 328 -7.71 -5.65 -12.25
C ALA A 328 -7.62 -4.67 -11.08
N ASP A 329 -7.07 -3.48 -11.36
CA ASP A 329 -7.06 -2.36 -10.42
C ASP A 329 -8.42 -1.64 -10.46
N ALA A 330 -9.08 -1.55 -9.31
CA ALA A 330 -10.36 -0.84 -9.17
C ALA A 330 -10.27 0.65 -9.51
N CYS A 331 -9.09 1.27 -9.37
CA CYS A 331 -8.86 2.66 -9.76
C CYS A 331 -8.63 2.84 -11.28
N ALA A 332 -8.37 1.75 -12.02
CA ALA A 332 -8.06 1.75 -13.45
C ALA A 332 -8.76 0.59 -14.18
N LEU A 333 -10.05 0.40 -13.94
CA LEU A 333 -10.82 -0.68 -14.55
C LEU A 333 -10.84 -0.56 -16.08
N PRO A 334 -10.68 -1.67 -16.80
CA PRO A 334 -10.76 -1.71 -18.26
C PRO A 334 -12.06 -1.13 -18.81
N ALA A 335 -11.98 -0.44 -19.95
CA ALA A 335 -13.10 0.27 -20.53
C ALA A 335 -14.27 -0.66 -20.95
N GLU A 336 -13.96 -1.93 -21.29
CA GLU A 336 -14.95 -2.93 -21.64
C GLU A 336 -15.82 -3.41 -20.47
N LEU A 337 -15.42 -3.13 -19.23
CA LEU A 337 -16.27 -3.33 -18.06
C LEU A 337 -17.23 -2.17 -17.94
N MET A 338 -18.44 -2.33 -18.48
CA MET A 338 -19.49 -1.30 -18.49
C MET A 338 -20.87 -1.93 -18.58
N ASP A 339 -21.89 -1.13 -18.27
CA ASP A 339 -23.32 -1.46 -18.46
C ASP A 339 -23.80 -2.70 -17.71
N PHE A 340 -23.40 -2.83 -16.43
CA PHE A 340 -23.91 -3.89 -15.55
C PHE A 340 -25.28 -3.51 -14.97
N ASP A 341 -26.13 -4.51 -14.82
CA ASP A 341 -27.44 -4.39 -14.14
C ASP A 341 -27.28 -4.14 -12.64
N ALA A 342 -26.20 -4.70 -12.07
CA ALA A 342 -25.85 -4.54 -10.67
C ALA A 342 -24.33 -4.49 -10.48
N VAL A 343 -23.88 -3.63 -9.56
CA VAL A 343 -22.48 -3.51 -9.14
C VAL A 343 -22.42 -3.60 -7.61
N LEU A 344 -21.50 -4.43 -7.11
CA LEU A 344 -21.22 -4.61 -5.69
C LEU A 344 -19.82 -4.08 -5.36
N LEU A 345 -19.74 -3.25 -4.31
CA LEU A 345 -18.50 -2.78 -3.70
C LEU A 345 -18.55 -3.11 -2.20
N ALA A 346 -17.85 -4.17 -1.76
CA ALA A 346 -17.88 -4.61 -0.37
C ALA A 346 -16.51 -4.39 0.29
N ASN A 347 -16.44 -3.51 1.30
CA ASN A 347 -15.22 -3.15 2.05
C ASN A 347 -14.04 -2.67 1.19
N LEU A 348 -14.31 -2.06 0.06
CA LEU A 348 -13.31 -1.70 -0.93
C LEU A 348 -12.86 -0.24 -0.83
N LEU A 349 -13.79 0.73 -0.71
CA LEU A 349 -13.49 2.16 -0.89
C LEU A 349 -12.32 2.66 -0.04
N CYS A 350 -12.26 2.26 1.23
CA CYS A 350 -11.20 2.66 2.16
C CYS A 350 -9.91 1.84 2.03
N ARG A 351 -9.77 1.08 0.96
CA ARG A 351 -8.57 0.31 0.58
C ARG A 351 -7.98 0.75 -0.75
N LEU A 352 -8.59 1.74 -1.40
CA LEU A 352 -8.16 2.26 -2.69
C LEU A 352 -7.23 3.47 -2.53
N PRO A 353 -6.16 3.58 -3.31
CA PRO A 353 -5.34 4.79 -3.36
C PRO A 353 -6.14 6.03 -3.77
N SER A 354 -7.13 5.85 -4.65
CA SER A 354 -8.02 6.91 -5.12
C SER A 354 -9.47 6.44 -5.19
N PRO A 355 -10.25 6.52 -4.08
CA PRO A 355 -11.66 6.12 -4.09
C PRO A 355 -12.48 6.86 -5.15
N LYS A 356 -12.18 8.14 -5.39
CA LYS A 356 -12.87 8.97 -6.40
C LYS A 356 -12.66 8.47 -7.82
N ALA A 357 -11.54 7.83 -8.14
CA ALA A 357 -11.30 7.25 -9.46
C ALA A 357 -12.31 6.12 -9.76
N LEU A 358 -12.56 5.22 -8.79
CA LEU A 358 -13.60 4.21 -8.91
C LEU A 358 -15.00 4.82 -8.93
N LEU A 359 -15.31 5.75 -8.03
CA LEU A 359 -16.63 6.38 -7.94
C LEU A 359 -17.00 7.12 -9.23
N GLY A 360 -16.06 7.85 -9.85
CA GLY A 360 -16.27 8.52 -11.14
C GLY A 360 -16.46 7.54 -12.31
N ARG A 361 -16.09 6.27 -12.14
CA ARG A 361 -16.28 5.22 -13.15
C ARG A 361 -17.64 4.51 -13.03
N LEU A 362 -18.41 4.78 -11.95
CA LEU A 362 -19.72 4.15 -11.76
C LEU A 362 -20.77 4.66 -12.75
N GLY A 363 -20.76 5.96 -13.04
CA GLY A 363 -21.67 6.66 -13.95
C GLY A 363 -21.05 7.06 -15.29
N GLY A 364 -21.71 7.95 -16.02
CA GLY A 364 -21.22 8.49 -17.29
C GLY A 364 -21.31 7.54 -18.50
N PRO A 365 -20.70 7.90 -19.64
CA PRO A 365 -20.82 7.14 -20.89
C PRO A 365 -20.16 5.75 -20.87
N LEU A 366 -19.11 5.58 -20.07
CA LEU A 366 -18.45 4.29 -19.84
C LEU A 366 -18.80 3.74 -18.46
N GLY A 367 -19.96 4.10 -17.90
CA GLY A 367 -20.37 3.76 -16.54
C GLY A 367 -20.44 2.26 -16.28
N LEU A 368 -19.94 1.84 -15.11
CA LEU A 368 -20.05 0.43 -14.68
C LEU A 368 -21.52 0.06 -14.49
N VAL A 369 -22.31 0.94 -13.89
CA VAL A 369 -23.75 0.73 -13.66
C VAL A 369 -24.51 1.31 -14.85
N LYS A 370 -25.34 0.52 -15.50
CA LYS A 370 -26.21 1.04 -16.59
C LYS A 370 -27.34 1.92 -16.03
N PRO A 371 -27.93 2.81 -16.84
CA PRO A 371 -29.13 3.53 -16.43
C PRO A 371 -30.22 2.57 -15.93
N GLY A 372 -30.82 2.86 -14.76
CA GLY A 372 -31.78 1.99 -14.07
C GLY A 372 -31.16 0.82 -13.29
N GLY A 373 -29.85 0.57 -13.42
CA GLY A 373 -29.13 -0.46 -12.69
C GLY A 373 -28.89 -0.10 -11.22
N LEU A 374 -28.53 -1.12 -10.42
CA LEU A 374 -28.30 -1.01 -9.00
C LEU A 374 -26.81 -0.96 -8.66
N LEU A 375 -26.50 -0.24 -7.59
CA LEU A 375 -25.18 -0.20 -6.97
C LEU A 375 -25.33 -0.43 -5.47
N ALA A 376 -24.63 -1.43 -4.94
CA ALA A 376 -24.55 -1.65 -3.50
C ALA A 376 -23.12 -1.37 -3.01
N ILE A 377 -23.00 -0.53 -2.00
CA ILE A 377 -21.71 -0.19 -1.37
C ILE A 377 -21.79 -0.51 0.11
N PHE A 378 -20.83 -1.30 0.59
CA PHE A 378 -20.62 -1.58 2.01
C PHE A 378 -19.26 -0.99 2.40
N SER A 379 -19.23 0.00 3.30
CA SER A 379 -17.99 0.64 3.69
C SER A 379 -17.97 0.94 5.19
N PRO A 380 -16.91 0.53 5.90
CA PRO A 380 -16.69 0.93 7.30
C PRO A 380 -16.06 2.32 7.41
N TYR A 381 -15.68 2.95 6.30
CA TYR A 381 -14.94 4.21 6.25
C TYR A 381 -13.66 4.22 7.10
N SER A 382 -13.03 3.04 7.25
CA SER A 382 -11.76 2.88 7.98
C SER A 382 -10.59 3.33 7.10
N TRP A 383 -10.45 4.65 6.98
CA TRP A 383 -9.34 5.23 6.24
C TRP A 383 -8.02 4.94 6.93
N LEU A 384 -7.07 4.39 6.18
CA LEU A 384 -5.71 4.11 6.64
C LEU A 384 -4.74 4.67 5.60
N GLU A 385 -3.80 5.47 6.03
CA GLU A 385 -2.83 6.15 5.16
C GLU A 385 -2.01 5.20 4.29
N GLN A 386 -1.79 3.99 4.78
CA GLN A 386 -1.10 2.94 4.00
C GLN A 386 -1.86 2.48 2.75
N PHE A 387 -3.18 2.70 2.67
CA PHE A 387 -4.00 2.35 1.51
C PHE A 387 -4.47 3.60 0.76
N THR A 388 -4.95 4.59 1.48
CA THR A 388 -5.56 5.80 0.94
C THR A 388 -4.86 7.00 1.57
N PRO A 389 -4.14 7.84 0.80
CA PRO A 389 -3.54 9.04 1.34
C PRO A 389 -4.62 10.00 1.86
N PRO A 390 -4.36 10.78 2.94
CA PRO A 390 -5.38 11.61 3.60
C PRO A 390 -6.11 12.58 2.67
N GLU A 391 -5.43 13.12 1.67
CA GLU A 391 -6.00 14.03 0.67
C GLU A 391 -7.00 13.34 -0.28
N ALA A 392 -6.97 12.02 -0.36
CA ALA A 392 -7.90 11.22 -1.16
C ALA A 392 -9.10 10.69 -0.37
N TRP A 393 -9.12 10.86 0.97
CA TRP A 393 -10.26 10.44 1.78
C TRP A 393 -11.53 11.15 1.33
N LEU A 394 -12.65 10.47 1.37
CA LEU A 394 -13.94 11.09 1.05
C LEU A 394 -14.43 11.98 2.18
N GLY A 395 -14.12 11.64 3.41
CA GLY A 395 -14.50 12.34 4.64
C GLY A 395 -13.72 11.76 5.82
N GLY A 396 -14.12 12.10 7.05
CA GLY A 396 -13.40 11.75 8.26
C GLY A 396 -12.34 12.80 8.63
N PHE A 397 -12.52 14.03 8.16
CA PHE A 397 -11.67 15.17 8.43
C PHE A 397 -12.50 16.46 8.63
N GLU A 398 -11.87 17.52 9.09
CA GLU A 398 -12.46 18.86 9.17
C GLU A 398 -12.02 19.74 7.99
N ARG A 399 -12.94 20.53 7.47
CA ARG A 399 -12.66 21.56 6.47
C ARG A 399 -13.28 22.87 6.95
N GLU A 400 -12.47 23.90 7.11
CA GLU A 400 -12.91 25.22 7.59
C GLU A 400 -13.68 25.14 8.94
N GLY A 401 -13.23 24.24 9.83
CA GLY A 401 -13.84 24.03 11.15
C GLY A 401 -15.17 23.24 11.11
N GLN A 402 -15.55 22.69 9.95
CA GLN A 402 -16.73 21.84 9.82
C GLN A 402 -16.35 20.37 9.58
N PRO A 403 -16.94 19.42 10.32
CA PRO A 403 -16.67 18.01 10.13
C PRO A 403 -17.29 17.52 8.79
N ILE A 404 -16.50 16.84 8.01
CA ILE A 404 -16.93 16.17 6.77
C ILE A 404 -17.03 14.68 7.03
N ALA A 405 -18.25 14.17 7.20
CA ALA A 405 -18.49 12.74 7.37
C ALA A 405 -18.40 12.02 6.03
N SER A 406 -17.77 10.84 6.00
CA SER A 406 -17.59 10.03 4.77
C SER A 406 -18.92 9.61 4.15
N ALA A 407 -19.91 9.24 4.95
CA ALA A 407 -21.24 8.88 4.45
C ALA A 407 -21.90 10.05 3.70
N ALA A 408 -21.88 11.25 4.29
CA ALA A 408 -22.44 12.45 3.67
C ALA A 408 -21.72 12.83 2.37
N ALA A 409 -20.38 12.71 2.36
CA ALA A 409 -19.59 12.99 1.17
C ALA A 409 -19.84 11.97 0.05
N LEU A 410 -19.97 10.67 0.38
CA LEU A 410 -20.35 9.64 -0.58
C LEU A 410 -21.74 9.90 -1.16
N THR A 411 -22.71 10.25 -0.31
CA THR A 411 -24.07 10.59 -0.76
C THR A 411 -24.08 11.79 -1.70
N ALA A 412 -23.38 12.86 -1.33
CA ALA A 412 -23.27 14.04 -2.18
C ALA A 412 -22.62 13.73 -3.54
N PHE A 413 -21.56 12.93 -3.53
CA PHE A 413 -20.86 12.54 -4.77
C PHE A 413 -21.77 11.72 -5.69
N LEU A 414 -22.38 10.63 -5.18
CA LEU A 414 -23.21 9.76 -6.00
C LEU A 414 -24.48 10.44 -6.51
N THR A 415 -25.09 11.31 -5.69
CA THR A 415 -26.24 12.10 -6.14
C THR A 415 -25.85 13.03 -7.29
N ALA A 416 -24.68 13.68 -7.23
CA ALA A 416 -24.17 14.51 -8.31
C ALA A 416 -23.87 13.71 -9.60
N GLU A 417 -23.47 12.44 -9.46
CA GLU A 417 -23.24 11.51 -10.58
C GLU A 417 -24.52 10.84 -11.10
N GLY A 418 -25.70 11.27 -10.64
CA GLY A 418 -26.99 10.80 -11.11
C GLY A 418 -27.44 9.47 -10.49
N PHE A 419 -27.08 9.23 -9.23
CA PHE A 419 -27.59 8.08 -8.45
C PHE A 419 -28.62 8.54 -7.41
N GLU A 420 -29.66 7.75 -7.25
CA GLU A 420 -30.68 7.91 -6.22
C GLU A 420 -30.42 6.89 -5.10
N LEU A 421 -30.33 7.36 -3.85
CA LEU A 421 -30.23 6.49 -2.67
C LEU A 421 -31.58 5.83 -2.41
N LEU A 422 -31.63 4.51 -2.43
CA LEU A 422 -32.86 3.73 -2.21
C LEU A 422 -32.97 3.21 -0.78
N ARG A 423 -31.83 2.81 -0.18
CA ARG A 423 -31.80 2.17 1.15
C ARG A 423 -30.43 2.32 1.78
N GLU A 424 -30.41 2.40 3.09
CA GLU A 424 -29.18 2.30 3.90
C GLU A 424 -29.41 1.42 5.13
N ALA A 425 -28.35 0.80 5.64
CA ALA A 425 -28.36 -0.03 6.83
C ALA A 425 -26.95 -0.17 7.41
N ASP A 426 -26.88 -0.51 8.70
CA ASP A 426 -25.65 -0.97 9.31
C ASP A 426 -25.55 -2.49 9.18
N VAL A 427 -24.44 -2.99 8.61
CA VAL A 427 -24.21 -4.42 8.39
C VAL A 427 -22.90 -4.84 9.04
N PRO A 428 -22.96 -5.66 10.11
CA PRO A 428 -21.76 -6.10 10.80
C PRO A 428 -21.03 -7.20 10.02
N LEU A 429 -19.72 -7.29 10.24
CA LEU A 429 -18.91 -8.44 9.83
C LEU A 429 -17.86 -8.76 10.88
N THR A 430 -17.43 -10.02 10.88
CA THR A 430 -16.32 -10.48 11.72
C THR A 430 -15.30 -11.19 10.87
N ILE A 431 -14.04 -10.77 10.99
CA ILE A 431 -12.89 -11.46 10.42
C ILE A 431 -12.16 -12.17 11.55
N ARG A 432 -12.01 -13.48 11.44
CA ARG A 432 -11.27 -14.28 12.41
C ARG A 432 -9.81 -14.41 11.95
N GLU A 433 -8.88 -13.82 12.72
CA GLU A 433 -7.45 -13.97 12.48
C GLU A 433 -6.91 -15.27 13.11
N HIS A 434 -7.37 -15.59 14.33
CA HIS A 434 -7.11 -16.86 15.01
C HIS A 434 -8.18 -17.13 16.08
N ALA A 435 -8.06 -18.21 16.86
CA ALA A 435 -9.11 -18.63 17.80
C ALA A 435 -9.53 -17.58 18.83
N ARG A 436 -8.63 -16.64 19.18
CA ARG A 436 -8.88 -15.62 20.23
C ARG A 436 -8.77 -14.19 19.74
N LYS A 437 -8.60 -13.96 18.43
CA LYS A 437 -8.49 -12.60 17.86
C LYS A 437 -9.43 -12.45 16.68
N TYR A 438 -10.27 -11.42 16.76
CA TYR A 438 -11.29 -11.11 15.79
C TYR A 438 -11.30 -9.62 15.51
N GLN A 439 -11.52 -9.25 14.26
CA GLN A 439 -11.92 -7.90 13.90
C GLN A 439 -13.45 -7.89 13.80
N TYR A 440 -14.11 -7.09 14.63
CA TYR A 440 -15.53 -6.80 14.48
C TYR A 440 -15.69 -5.41 13.85
N ILE A 441 -16.38 -5.36 12.74
CA ILE A 441 -16.50 -4.17 11.90
C ILE A 441 -17.99 -3.97 11.60
N VAL A 442 -18.45 -2.73 11.63
CA VAL A 442 -19.79 -2.36 11.17
C VAL A 442 -19.64 -1.55 9.89
N THR A 443 -20.20 -2.05 8.80
CA THR A 443 -20.20 -1.34 7.52
C THR A 443 -21.50 -0.59 7.35
N HIS A 444 -21.43 0.64 6.87
CA HIS A 444 -22.56 1.36 6.32
C HIS A 444 -22.85 0.81 4.92
N ALA A 445 -23.96 0.10 4.79
CA ALA A 445 -24.46 -0.43 3.54
C ALA A 445 -25.40 0.60 2.89
N THR A 446 -25.16 0.92 1.62
CA THR A 446 -25.99 1.85 0.84
C THR A 446 -26.37 1.21 -0.49
N LEU A 447 -27.63 1.33 -0.86
CA LEU A 447 -28.17 0.87 -2.13
C LEU A 447 -28.59 2.07 -2.98
N TRP A 448 -28.12 2.08 -4.20
CA TRP A 448 -28.33 3.15 -5.14
C TRP A 448 -28.92 2.65 -6.44
N ARG A 449 -29.69 3.48 -7.12
CA ARG A 449 -30.12 3.29 -8.51
C ARG A 449 -29.58 4.39 -9.39
N ARG A 450 -28.96 4.03 -10.48
CA ARG A 450 -28.56 5.02 -11.48
C ARG A 450 -29.81 5.56 -12.19
N THR A 451 -30.00 6.88 -12.15
CA THR A 451 -31.14 7.53 -12.82
C THR A 451 -30.96 7.52 -14.33
N ASN A 452 -32.07 7.53 -15.07
CA ASN A 452 -32.03 7.70 -16.53
C ASN A 452 -31.75 9.16 -16.88
N PRO A 453 -30.80 9.45 -17.77
CA PRO A 453 -30.51 10.83 -18.20
C PRO A 453 -31.69 11.53 -18.88
N ASP A 454 -32.61 10.75 -19.47
CA ASP A 454 -33.79 11.25 -20.15
C ASP A 454 -35.01 11.17 -19.21
N GLY A 455 -35.12 12.04 -18.21
CA GLY A 455 -36.17 12.03 -17.19
C GLY A 455 -37.59 11.78 -17.73
N GLY A 456 -37.81 10.62 -18.28
CA GLY A 456 -39.11 10.12 -18.73
C GLY A 456 -39.97 9.75 -17.53
N LYS A 457 -40.88 10.63 -17.15
CA LYS A 457 -42.06 10.24 -16.42
C LYS A 457 -42.82 9.22 -17.29
N GLY A 458 -42.68 7.94 -16.98
CA GLY A 458 -43.54 6.88 -17.45
C GLY A 458 -44.54 6.48 -16.37
#